data_0a3e659f694b3e113fac74544b88f616
#
_entry.id   0a3e659f694b3e113fac74544b88f616
#
_cell.length_a   1.000
_cell.length_b   1.000
_cell.length_c   1.000
_cell.angle_alpha   90.00
_cell.angle_beta   90.00
_cell.angle_gamma   90.00
#
_symmetry.space_group_name_H-M   'P 1'
#
loop_
_entity.id
_entity.type
_entity.pdbx_description
1 polymer ?
#
loop_
_entity_poly.entity_id
_entity_poly.type
_entity_poly.pdbx_seq_one_letter_code
_entity_poly.pdbx_strand_id
1 'polypeptide(L)'
;MRKFTKAAAMLCAAAMVIPSASVFAAEDGGASELTEVGTYPISEEPLEFTMFRTNMPNVEDFQTNDFTKYMEDLTNIKFTFEAAARDDRAEKLNMEFNTNTYPDVIMHYAPDAAKWGVEEGILIPLDDLIEANMPNYMEKMGQYLDQMRETDGHIYQLAGLNECYHCQYARKMWVNTHYLEEMGVEVPQTTEEFYEVCKKFVETYPDKIAIGGASSGWYVDFVAWLMGSFTLDSGEYGKLALTPDGEIVSAATTEEWREGLRYIKSLYDIGAIYDGNFTQDAEQLRTIMNQEDVPVLFVPFGTISDGIDSDSNNEVYRQYQCISPLEGPDGTRITPYFKYSGLETGSFSITDKCSNPAAVLR
;
A
#
# COMPACT_ATOMS: atom_id res chain seq x y z
N MET A 1 -50.52 40.74 56.90
CA MET A 1 -49.45 41.22 57.80
C MET A 1 -48.12 41.02 57.09
N ARG A 2 -47.52 42.13 56.71
CA ARG A 2 -46.07 42.49 56.94
C ARG A 2 -45.04 41.44 56.50
N LYS A 3 -44.03 41.72 55.81
CA LYS A 3 -43.28 42.94 55.39
C LYS A 3 -42.00 42.51 54.59
N PHE A 4 -41.60 43.33 53.60
CA PHE A 4 -40.28 43.83 53.26
C PHE A 4 -39.22 42.88 52.71
N THR A 5 -38.97 43.04 51.45
CA THR A 5 -37.85 43.76 50.74
C THR A 5 -36.42 43.42 51.22
N LYS A 6 -35.64 42.98 50.28
CA LYS A 6 -34.39 43.70 49.88
C LYS A 6 -33.89 43.20 48.57
N ALA A 7 -33.74 44.10 47.64
CA ALA A 7 -32.97 43.95 46.40
C ALA A 7 -31.48 43.83 46.73
N ALA A 8 -30.82 42.90 46.08
CA ALA A 8 -29.37 42.91 45.96
C ALA A 8 -29.03 42.68 44.48
N ALA A 9 -28.62 43.76 43.85
CA ALA A 9 -28.01 43.72 42.51
C ALA A 9 -26.70 42.97 42.60
N MET A 10 -26.59 41.87 41.88
CA MET A 10 -25.30 41.22 41.62
C MET A 10 -24.89 41.52 40.19
N LEU A 11 -23.83 42.31 40.10
CA LEU A 11 -23.04 42.50 38.86
C LEU A 11 -22.55 41.12 38.38
N CYS A 12 -23.07 40.66 37.23
CA CYS A 12 -22.40 39.60 36.48
C CYS A 12 -21.21 40.20 35.75
N ALA A 13 -20.00 40.04 36.30
CA ALA A 13 -18.76 40.19 35.56
C ALA A 13 -18.69 39.04 34.56
N ALA A 14 -18.85 39.35 33.26
CA ALA A 14 -18.54 38.44 32.18
C ALA A 14 -17.03 38.28 32.16
N ALA A 15 -16.55 37.15 32.69
CA ALA A 15 -15.19 36.69 32.44
C ALA A 15 -15.15 36.19 31.00
N MET A 16 -14.52 36.97 30.12
CA MET A 16 -14.10 36.49 28.81
C MET A 16 -13.02 35.44 29.08
N VAL A 17 -13.34 34.18 28.85
CA VAL A 17 -12.36 33.12 28.71
C VAL A 17 -11.74 33.33 27.35
N ILE A 18 -10.56 33.93 27.33
CA ILE A 18 -9.64 33.90 26.19
C ILE A 18 -9.11 32.48 26.18
N PRO A 19 -9.28 31.68 25.10
CA PRO A 19 -8.54 30.45 24.99
C PRO A 19 -7.06 30.83 24.93
N SER A 20 -6.33 30.50 25.95
CA SER A 20 -4.87 30.51 25.93
C SER A 20 -4.47 29.47 24.90
N ALA A 21 -4.06 29.93 23.72
CA ALA A 21 -3.20 29.14 22.87
C ALA A 21 -2.01 28.74 23.72
N SER A 22 -1.99 27.48 24.12
CA SER A 22 -0.79 26.88 24.68
C SER A 22 0.25 26.84 23.55
N VAL A 23 1.07 27.88 23.54
CA VAL A 23 2.39 27.81 22.89
C VAL A 23 3.10 26.67 23.63
N PHE A 24 3.19 25.51 22.99
CA PHE A 24 4.12 24.50 23.38
C PHE A 24 5.52 25.08 23.14
N ALA A 25 6.05 25.80 24.14
CA ALA A 25 7.47 25.98 24.25
C ALA A 25 8.01 24.58 24.58
N ALA A 26 8.65 23.94 23.63
CA ALA A 26 9.49 22.79 23.89
C ALA A 26 10.48 23.20 24.99
N GLU A 27 10.43 22.52 26.13
CA GLU A 27 11.50 22.60 27.12
C GLU A 27 12.77 22.11 26.42
N ASP A 28 13.80 22.93 26.48
CA ASP A 28 15.11 22.75 25.89
C ASP A 28 15.84 21.58 26.61
N GLY A 29 15.43 20.36 26.29
CA GLY A 29 16.15 19.14 26.56
C GLY A 29 17.09 18.92 25.37
N GLY A 30 18.31 19.48 25.46
CA GLY A 30 19.46 19.27 24.60
C GLY A 30 19.19 18.78 23.16
N ALA A 31 18.39 19.52 22.42
CA ALA A 31 18.15 19.20 21.01
C ALA A 31 19.49 19.34 20.27
N SER A 32 19.99 18.25 19.71
CA SER A 32 21.12 18.27 18.77
C SER A 32 20.84 19.34 17.72
N GLU A 33 21.81 20.24 17.52
CA GLU A 33 21.66 21.35 16.59
C GLU A 33 21.61 20.78 15.18
N LEU A 34 20.48 20.99 14.47
CA LEU A 34 20.32 20.54 13.10
C LEU A 34 21.09 21.46 12.15
N THR A 35 21.66 20.89 11.11
CA THR A 35 22.34 21.67 10.06
C THR A 35 21.33 22.53 9.28
N GLU A 36 21.80 23.35 8.35
CA GLU A 36 20.93 24.16 7.49
C GLU A 36 20.04 23.24 6.62
N VAL A 37 18.77 23.63 6.44
CA VAL A 37 17.82 22.87 5.60
C VAL A 37 18.37 22.67 4.19
N GLY A 38 18.32 21.41 3.70
CA GLY A 38 18.87 21.03 2.40
C GLY A 38 20.35 20.69 2.40
N THR A 39 21.00 20.65 3.59
CA THR A 39 22.39 20.19 3.73
C THR A 39 22.47 18.84 4.43
N TYR A 40 23.55 18.10 4.20
CA TYR A 40 23.82 16.80 4.83
C TYR A 40 25.19 16.81 5.50
N PRO A 41 25.36 16.10 6.62
CA PRO A 41 24.33 15.36 7.36
C PRO A 41 23.27 16.31 7.96
N ILE A 42 22.08 15.78 8.29
CA ILE A 42 20.99 16.56 8.90
C ILE A 42 21.35 17.00 10.32
N SER A 43 22.13 16.20 11.02
CA SER A 43 22.68 16.50 12.36
C SER A 43 24.14 16.09 12.42
N GLU A 44 24.96 16.87 13.11
CA GLU A 44 26.37 16.50 13.36
C GLU A 44 26.48 15.33 14.34
N GLU A 45 25.61 15.28 15.35
CA GLU A 45 25.50 14.15 16.28
C GLU A 45 24.46 13.14 15.78
N PRO A 46 24.72 11.82 15.91
CA PRO A 46 23.77 10.80 15.52
C PRO A 46 22.42 10.94 16.23
N LEU A 47 21.34 10.88 15.48
CA LEU A 47 19.98 10.83 15.99
C LEU A 47 19.38 9.44 15.76
N GLU A 48 18.62 8.95 16.73
CA GLU A 48 17.99 7.63 16.67
C GLU A 48 16.48 7.76 16.89
N PHE A 49 15.70 7.10 16.03
CA PHE A 49 14.24 7.08 16.08
C PHE A 49 13.72 5.67 15.85
N THR A 50 12.48 5.43 16.23
CA THR A 50 11.73 4.22 15.93
C THR A 50 10.74 4.47 14.80
N MET A 51 10.57 3.49 13.90
CA MET A 51 9.65 3.61 12.76
C MET A 51 8.80 2.36 12.58
N PHE A 52 7.49 2.54 12.64
CA PHE A 52 6.55 1.50 12.19
C PHE A 52 6.37 1.56 10.67
N ARG A 53 6.39 0.40 10.01
CA ARG A 53 6.10 0.32 8.58
C ARG A 53 5.51 -1.02 8.15
N THR A 54 4.92 -1.03 6.96
CA THR A 54 4.44 -2.27 6.34
C THR A 54 5.60 -3.05 5.72
N ASN A 55 5.62 -4.38 5.88
CA ASN A 55 6.54 -5.27 5.17
C ASN A 55 6.40 -5.13 3.65
N MET A 56 7.52 -5.23 2.96
CA MET A 56 7.60 -5.23 1.51
C MET A 56 8.19 -6.57 1.04
N PRO A 57 7.54 -7.29 0.11
CA PRO A 57 8.01 -8.62 -0.32
C PRO A 57 9.42 -8.66 -0.90
N ASN A 58 9.87 -7.53 -1.44
CA ASN A 58 11.20 -7.35 -2.05
C ASN A 58 12.25 -6.80 -1.09
N VAL A 59 11.95 -6.65 0.20
CA VAL A 59 12.89 -6.20 1.23
C VAL A 59 12.99 -7.24 2.32
N GLU A 60 14.12 -7.95 2.36
CA GLU A 60 14.36 -8.99 3.33
C GLU A 60 14.45 -8.44 4.76
N ASP A 61 15.18 -7.34 4.93
CA ASP A 61 15.34 -6.68 6.23
C ASP A 61 15.57 -5.17 6.04
N PHE A 62 14.68 -4.34 6.58
CA PHE A 62 14.82 -2.88 6.54
C PHE A 62 16.01 -2.36 7.31
N GLN A 63 16.45 -3.05 8.37
CA GLN A 63 17.56 -2.60 9.21
C GLN A 63 18.92 -2.77 8.52
N THR A 64 19.06 -3.77 7.65
CA THR A 64 20.35 -4.17 7.10
C THR A 64 20.51 -3.92 5.61
N ASN A 65 19.46 -3.48 4.91
CA ASN A 65 19.55 -3.24 3.47
C ASN A 65 20.47 -2.03 3.15
N ASP A 66 21.06 -2.06 1.96
CA ASP A 66 22.07 -1.07 1.56
C ASP A 66 21.52 0.35 1.43
N PHE A 67 20.24 0.52 1.08
CA PHE A 67 19.63 1.84 1.00
C PHE A 67 19.48 2.47 2.40
N THR A 68 19.05 1.70 3.40
CA THR A 68 18.98 2.18 4.79
C THR A 68 20.36 2.64 5.28
N LYS A 69 21.40 1.81 5.08
CA LYS A 69 22.77 2.17 5.44
C LYS A 69 23.25 3.44 4.74
N TYR A 70 22.97 3.54 3.43
CA TYR A 70 23.31 4.75 2.68
C TYR A 70 22.62 5.99 3.24
N MET A 71 21.34 5.89 3.60
CA MET A 71 20.61 7.02 4.20
C MET A 71 21.11 7.35 5.60
N GLU A 72 21.42 6.37 6.43
CA GLU A 72 22.02 6.57 7.74
C GLU A 72 23.38 7.31 7.63
N ASP A 73 24.24 6.88 6.71
CA ASP A 73 25.54 7.51 6.47
C ASP A 73 25.39 8.96 5.93
N LEU A 74 24.41 9.18 5.05
CA LEU A 74 24.17 10.49 4.46
C LEU A 74 23.58 11.49 5.45
N THR A 75 22.60 11.04 6.24
CA THR A 75 21.78 11.92 7.09
C THR A 75 22.27 12.00 8.53
N ASN A 76 23.03 11.01 8.99
CA ASN A 76 23.38 10.76 10.39
C ASN A 76 22.13 10.51 11.27
N ILE A 77 21.05 9.97 10.65
CA ILE A 77 19.80 9.57 11.32
C ILE A 77 19.64 8.08 11.20
N LYS A 78 19.37 7.39 12.30
CA LYS A 78 19.14 5.95 12.35
C LYS A 78 17.72 5.64 12.77
N PHE A 79 17.12 4.66 12.11
CA PHE A 79 15.82 4.14 12.46
C PHE A 79 15.90 2.70 12.94
N THR A 80 15.24 2.42 14.05
CA THR A 80 14.89 1.04 14.44
C THR A 80 13.52 0.73 13.87
N PHE A 81 13.44 -0.27 13.00
CA PHE A 81 12.21 -0.57 12.27
C PHE A 81 11.35 -1.60 13.01
N GLU A 82 10.07 -1.30 13.11
CA GLU A 82 9.02 -2.23 13.49
C GLU A 82 8.16 -2.53 12.26
N ALA A 83 8.37 -3.71 11.67
CA ALA A 83 7.65 -4.09 10.48
C ALA A 83 6.43 -4.95 10.82
N ALA A 84 5.35 -4.81 10.05
CA ALA A 84 4.14 -5.61 10.16
C ALA A 84 3.68 -6.09 8.79
N ALA A 85 3.13 -7.30 8.73
CA ALA A 85 2.47 -7.79 7.53
C ALA A 85 1.30 -6.87 7.13
N ARG A 86 1.00 -6.84 5.84
CA ARG A 86 -0.02 -5.93 5.29
C ARG A 86 -1.38 -6.08 5.99
N ASP A 87 -1.77 -7.30 6.30
CA ASP A 87 -3.08 -7.59 6.89
C ASP A 87 -3.12 -7.34 8.41
N ASP A 88 -1.97 -7.43 9.09
CA ASP A 88 -1.88 -7.31 10.56
C ASP A 88 -1.54 -5.88 11.03
N ARG A 89 -1.07 -5.02 10.13
CA ARG A 89 -0.52 -3.69 10.47
C ARG A 89 -1.52 -2.79 11.20
N ALA A 90 -2.81 -2.84 10.82
CA ALA A 90 -3.84 -2.02 11.44
C ALA A 90 -4.11 -2.45 12.89
N GLU A 91 -4.22 -3.75 13.13
CA GLU A 91 -4.45 -4.30 14.46
C GLU A 91 -3.23 -4.05 15.37
N LYS A 92 -2.03 -4.33 14.87
CA LYS A 92 -0.78 -4.10 15.60
C LYS A 92 -0.64 -2.63 16.03
N LEU A 93 -0.75 -1.69 15.10
CA LEU A 93 -0.57 -0.27 15.40
C LEU A 93 -1.68 0.26 16.33
N ASN A 94 -2.93 -0.17 16.15
CA ASN A 94 -4.01 0.19 17.06
C ASN A 94 -3.77 -0.33 18.49
N MET A 95 -3.19 -1.52 18.64
CA MET A 95 -2.81 -2.04 19.95
C MET A 95 -1.69 -1.18 20.58
N GLU A 96 -0.68 -0.80 19.81
CA GLU A 96 0.42 0.06 20.27
C GLU A 96 -0.09 1.45 20.69
N PHE A 97 -1.00 2.07 19.94
CA PHE A 97 -1.64 3.32 20.33
C PHE A 97 -2.40 3.19 21.67
N ASN A 98 -3.22 2.16 21.81
CA ASN A 98 -3.99 1.94 23.03
C ASN A 98 -3.14 1.59 24.27
N THR A 99 -1.95 1.02 24.08
CA THR A 99 -1.00 0.67 25.16
C THR A 99 0.08 1.72 25.39
N ASN A 100 0.06 2.80 24.62
CA ASN A 100 1.07 3.87 24.67
C ASN A 100 2.50 3.36 24.42
N THR A 101 2.65 2.40 23.49
CA THR A 101 3.96 1.81 23.10
C THR A 101 4.32 2.07 21.63
N TYR A 102 3.64 2.99 20.97
CA TYR A 102 3.83 3.32 19.56
C TYR A 102 5.16 4.04 19.28
N PRO A 103 5.69 3.92 18.05
CA PRO A 103 6.98 4.50 17.64
C PRO A 103 6.91 6.01 17.37
N ASP A 104 8.08 6.60 17.09
CA ASP A 104 8.24 8.02 16.73
C ASP A 104 7.59 8.35 15.38
N VAL A 105 7.69 7.42 14.42
CA VAL A 105 7.30 7.62 13.02
C VAL A 105 6.50 6.43 12.50
N ILE A 106 5.50 6.72 11.66
CA ILE A 106 4.72 5.71 10.94
C ILE A 106 4.87 5.97 9.44
N MET A 107 5.28 4.96 8.69
CA MET A 107 5.52 5.05 7.25
C MET A 107 4.85 3.90 6.49
N HIS A 108 4.37 4.14 5.26
CA HIS A 108 3.68 3.16 4.41
C HIS A 108 2.41 2.55 5.03
N TYR A 109 1.83 3.26 5.97
CA TYR A 109 0.51 2.99 6.53
C TYR A 109 -0.11 4.31 6.97
N ALA A 110 -1.40 4.50 6.68
CA ALA A 110 -2.17 5.66 7.09
C ALA A 110 -3.09 5.29 8.27
N PRO A 111 -2.71 5.57 9.52
CA PRO A 111 -3.66 5.49 10.63
C PRO A 111 -4.76 6.54 10.45
N ASP A 112 -5.91 6.31 11.09
CA ASP A 112 -7.02 7.28 11.09
C ASP A 112 -6.58 8.61 11.72
N ALA A 113 -6.33 9.62 10.88
CA ALA A 113 -5.82 10.91 11.31
C ALA A 113 -6.86 11.72 12.10
N ALA A 114 -8.14 11.56 11.81
CA ALA A 114 -9.20 12.19 12.58
C ALA A 114 -9.21 11.68 14.02
N LYS A 115 -9.10 10.37 14.20
CA LYS A 115 -9.04 9.75 15.53
C LYS A 115 -7.73 10.03 16.25
N TRP A 116 -6.60 9.64 15.63
CA TRP A 116 -5.31 9.62 16.30
C TRP A 116 -4.57 10.97 16.30
N GLY A 117 -4.94 11.87 15.37
CA GLY A 117 -4.44 13.24 15.32
C GLY A 117 -5.37 14.20 16.02
N VAL A 118 -6.58 14.40 15.45
CA VAL A 118 -7.52 15.44 15.94
C VAL A 118 -8.08 15.13 17.33
N GLU A 119 -8.51 13.87 17.57
CA GLU A 119 -9.20 13.52 18.82
C GLU A 119 -8.22 13.14 19.94
N GLU A 120 -7.24 12.30 19.65
CA GLU A 120 -6.34 11.72 20.66
C GLU A 120 -4.99 12.44 20.78
N GLY A 121 -4.60 13.24 19.78
CA GLY A 121 -3.35 14.01 19.78
C GLY A 121 -2.07 13.19 19.75
N ILE A 122 -2.14 11.92 19.35
CA ILE A 122 -0.98 11.04 19.19
C ILE A 122 -0.17 11.41 17.95
N LEU A 123 -0.85 11.68 16.82
CA LEU A 123 -0.19 12.24 15.65
C LEU A 123 -0.08 13.76 15.83
N ILE A 124 1.07 14.33 15.52
CA ILE A 124 1.28 15.77 15.66
C ILE A 124 0.91 16.53 14.37
N PRO A 125 0.43 17.79 14.47
CA PRO A 125 0.27 18.66 13.31
C PRO A 125 1.61 18.91 12.62
N LEU A 126 1.62 18.86 11.28
CA LEU A 126 2.85 18.99 10.48
C LEU A 126 2.97 20.30 9.72
N ASP A 127 1.97 21.18 9.76
CA ASP A 127 1.89 22.40 8.94
C ASP A 127 3.18 23.26 9.01
N ASP A 128 3.51 23.74 10.20
CA ASP A 128 4.68 24.58 10.43
C ASP A 128 6.00 23.84 10.15
N LEU A 129 6.02 22.53 10.44
CA LEU A 129 7.20 21.70 10.22
C LEU A 129 7.47 21.48 8.73
N ILE A 130 6.43 21.28 7.92
CA ILE A 130 6.53 21.17 6.46
C ILE A 130 7.06 22.48 5.87
N GLU A 131 6.47 23.61 6.26
CA GLU A 131 6.88 24.93 5.76
C GLU A 131 8.34 25.24 6.10
N ALA A 132 8.75 24.94 7.33
CA ALA A 132 10.09 25.28 7.80
C ALA A 132 11.20 24.31 7.31
N ASN A 133 10.87 23.03 7.06
CA ASN A 133 11.89 21.98 6.85
C ASN A 133 11.87 21.31 5.49
N MET A 134 10.78 21.46 4.68
CA MET A 134 10.57 20.67 3.48
C MET A 134 10.39 21.53 2.20
N PRO A 135 11.37 22.36 1.80
CA PRO A 135 11.20 23.25 0.64
C PRO A 135 10.93 22.51 -0.67
N ASN A 136 11.57 21.34 -0.89
CA ASN A 136 11.34 20.52 -2.08
C ASN A 136 9.94 19.90 -2.10
N TYR A 137 9.43 19.52 -0.92
CA TYR A 137 8.05 19.04 -0.79
C TYR A 137 7.05 20.16 -1.07
N MET A 138 7.29 21.34 -0.51
CA MET A 138 6.47 22.53 -0.76
C MET A 138 6.42 22.92 -2.22
N GLU A 139 7.53 22.85 -2.94
CA GLU A 139 7.57 23.12 -4.38
C GLU A 139 6.65 22.21 -5.18
N LYS A 140 6.62 20.91 -4.86
CA LYS A 140 5.86 19.89 -5.61
C LYS A 140 4.44 19.71 -5.07
N MET A 141 4.29 19.69 -3.76
CA MET A 141 3.07 19.28 -3.06
C MET A 141 2.25 20.47 -2.53
N GLY A 142 2.79 21.69 -2.54
CA GLY A 142 2.14 22.87 -1.98
C GLY A 142 0.70 23.09 -2.51
N GLN A 143 0.47 22.79 -3.79
CA GLN A 143 -0.86 22.88 -4.42
C GLN A 143 -1.89 21.84 -3.91
N TYR A 144 -1.43 20.80 -3.21
CA TYR A 144 -2.28 19.72 -2.70
C TYR A 144 -2.51 19.77 -1.19
N LEU A 145 -1.85 20.68 -0.46
CA LEU A 145 -1.90 20.74 1.00
C LEU A 145 -3.33 20.82 1.55
N ASP A 146 -4.20 21.60 0.89
CA ASP A 146 -5.59 21.72 1.33
C ASP A 146 -6.38 20.41 1.25
N GLN A 147 -5.97 19.47 0.40
CA GLN A 147 -6.59 18.15 0.28
C GLN A 147 -6.13 17.17 1.37
N MET A 148 -5.08 17.52 2.12
CA MET A 148 -4.51 16.70 3.19
C MET A 148 -4.96 17.16 4.57
N ARG A 149 -5.72 18.26 4.65
CA ARG A 149 -6.18 18.83 5.93
C ARG A 149 -7.31 18.03 6.51
N GLU A 150 -7.21 17.77 7.81
CA GLU A 150 -8.29 17.23 8.61
C GLU A 150 -9.33 18.31 8.96
N THR A 151 -10.40 17.91 9.64
CA THR A 151 -11.55 18.76 9.95
C THR A 151 -11.23 19.96 10.84
N ASP A 152 -10.13 19.90 11.58
CA ASP A 152 -9.60 21.00 12.41
C ASP A 152 -8.70 21.98 11.64
N GLY A 153 -8.44 21.69 10.36
CA GLY A 153 -7.64 22.49 9.44
C GLY A 153 -6.14 22.16 9.44
N HIS A 154 -5.70 21.15 10.19
CA HIS A 154 -4.30 20.74 10.27
C HIS A 154 -3.98 19.52 9.40
N ILE A 155 -2.70 19.38 9.04
CA ILE A 155 -2.14 18.24 8.32
C ILE A 155 -1.41 17.35 9.33
N TYR A 156 -1.83 16.08 9.42
CA TYR A 156 -1.22 15.07 10.31
C TYR A 156 -0.42 14.01 9.57
N GLN A 157 -0.58 13.97 8.26
CA GLN A 157 0.02 12.94 7.41
C GLN A 157 0.55 13.57 6.12
N LEU A 158 1.77 13.20 5.73
CA LEU A 158 2.27 13.57 4.41
C LEU A 158 1.60 12.70 3.35
N ALA A 159 1.43 13.27 2.18
CA ALA A 159 1.02 12.55 0.99
C ALA A 159 2.21 12.35 0.04
N GLY A 160 2.18 11.27 -0.73
CA GLY A 160 3.00 11.07 -1.90
C GLY A 160 2.29 11.53 -3.17
N LEU A 161 3.04 11.81 -4.23
CA LEU A 161 2.51 12.00 -5.58
C LEU A 161 2.90 10.79 -6.42
N ASN A 162 1.90 10.04 -6.87
CA ASN A 162 2.10 8.86 -7.69
C ASN A 162 1.65 9.13 -9.13
N GLU A 163 2.61 9.20 -10.04
CA GLU A 163 2.38 9.37 -11.49
C GLU A 163 2.63 8.05 -12.25
N CYS A 164 2.46 6.93 -11.58
CA CYS A 164 2.72 5.60 -12.11
C CYS A 164 1.74 5.22 -13.23
N TYR A 165 2.18 5.30 -14.50
CA TYR A 165 1.35 4.91 -15.64
C TYR A 165 0.98 3.41 -15.61
N HIS A 166 1.95 2.51 -15.40
CA HIS A 166 1.70 1.08 -15.43
C HIS A 166 0.86 0.58 -14.24
N CYS A 167 0.81 1.33 -13.14
CA CYS A 167 -0.05 1.03 -11.99
C CYS A 167 -1.53 1.23 -12.31
N GLN A 168 -1.85 2.05 -13.30
CA GLN A 168 -3.23 2.21 -13.78
C GLN A 168 -3.79 0.94 -14.40
N TYR A 169 -2.91 0.03 -14.83
CA TYR A 169 -3.22 -1.30 -15.38
C TYR A 169 -2.51 -2.38 -14.55
N ALA A 170 -2.62 -2.31 -13.24
CA ALA A 170 -1.83 -3.15 -12.34
C ALA A 170 -2.24 -4.63 -12.39
N ARG A 171 -3.46 -4.93 -12.82
CA ARG A 171 -3.95 -6.31 -12.91
C ARG A 171 -3.41 -7.00 -14.14
N LYS A 172 -2.28 -7.67 -13.98
CA LYS A 172 -1.53 -8.33 -15.05
C LYS A 172 -1.39 -9.83 -14.80
N MET A 173 -1.25 -10.59 -15.88
CA MET A 173 -0.83 -11.98 -15.86
C MET A 173 0.51 -12.08 -16.59
N TRP A 174 1.44 -12.78 -16.00
CA TRP A 174 2.75 -13.06 -16.57
C TRP A 174 2.84 -14.54 -16.92
N VAL A 175 3.47 -14.84 -18.06
CA VAL A 175 3.73 -16.20 -18.51
C VAL A 175 5.21 -16.45 -18.63
N ASN A 176 5.65 -17.62 -18.20
CA ASN A 176 7.02 -18.07 -18.46
C ASN A 176 7.11 -18.56 -19.92
N THR A 177 7.77 -17.79 -20.76
CA THR A 177 7.90 -18.06 -22.21
C THR A 177 8.78 -19.27 -22.51
N HIS A 178 9.72 -19.60 -21.62
CA HIS A 178 10.56 -20.79 -21.78
C HIS A 178 9.71 -22.08 -21.83
N TYR A 179 8.73 -22.21 -20.95
CA TYR A 179 7.80 -23.35 -21.00
C TYR A 179 6.92 -23.38 -22.24
N LEU A 180 6.49 -22.21 -22.74
CA LEU A 180 5.72 -22.15 -23.98
C LEU A 180 6.57 -22.64 -25.17
N GLU A 181 7.84 -22.21 -25.25
CA GLU A 181 8.79 -22.64 -26.26
C GLU A 181 9.06 -24.15 -26.19
N GLU A 182 9.31 -24.71 -25.00
CA GLU A 182 9.52 -26.15 -24.81
C GLU A 182 8.29 -26.97 -25.20
N MET A 183 7.11 -26.50 -24.91
CA MET A 183 5.87 -27.15 -25.32
C MET A 183 5.52 -26.91 -26.79
N GLY A 184 6.15 -25.96 -27.47
CA GLY A 184 5.83 -25.58 -28.85
C GLY A 184 4.42 -25.00 -28.97
N VAL A 185 4.02 -24.11 -28.02
CA VAL A 185 2.72 -23.41 -28.02
C VAL A 185 2.94 -21.91 -28.01
N GLU A 186 2.01 -21.19 -28.62
CA GLU A 186 2.00 -19.73 -28.61
C GLU A 186 1.37 -19.17 -27.33
N VAL A 187 1.59 -17.85 -27.07
CA VAL A 187 0.92 -17.13 -26.00
C VAL A 187 -0.60 -17.11 -26.24
N PRO A 188 -1.39 -17.62 -25.29
CA PRO A 188 -2.84 -17.73 -25.49
C PRO A 188 -3.51 -16.35 -25.57
N GLN A 189 -4.51 -16.22 -26.45
CA GLN A 189 -5.27 -15.00 -26.67
C GLN A 189 -6.74 -15.13 -26.21
N THR A 190 -7.22 -16.37 -26.10
CA THR A 190 -8.60 -16.69 -25.72
C THR A 190 -8.62 -17.58 -24.48
N THR A 191 -9.77 -17.64 -23.81
CA THR A 191 -9.98 -18.56 -22.68
C THR A 191 -9.84 -20.02 -23.08
N GLU A 192 -10.22 -20.39 -24.29
CA GLU A 192 -10.08 -21.75 -24.82
C GLU A 192 -8.60 -22.11 -25.02
N GLU A 193 -7.83 -21.24 -25.67
CA GLU A 193 -6.37 -21.44 -25.85
C GLU A 193 -5.63 -21.50 -24.50
N PHE A 194 -6.01 -20.65 -23.55
CA PHE A 194 -5.43 -20.64 -22.19
C PHE A 194 -5.70 -21.98 -21.47
N TYR A 195 -6.92 -22.50 -21.58
CA TYR A 195 -7.28 -23.81 -21.03
C TYR A 195 -6.43 -24.93 -21.64
N GLU A 196 -6.30 -24.98 -22.97
CA GLU A 196 -5.51 -26.02 -23.64
C GLU A 196 -4.00 -25.91 -23.32
N VAL A 197 -3.45 -24.70 -23.19
CA VAL A 197 -2.06 -24.48 -22.74
C VAL A 197 -1.87 -24.98 -21.31
N CYS A 198 -2.78 -24.63 -20.39
CA CYS A 198 -2.72 -25.12 -19.00
C CYS A 198 -2.82 -26.64 -18.92
N LYS A 199 -3.74 -27.25 -19.67
CA LYS A 199 -3.91 -28.71 -19.73
C LYS A 199 -2.64 -29.40 -20.23
N LYS A 200 -2.07 -28.92 -21.34
CA LYS A 200 -0.82 -29.43 -21.88
C LYS A 200 0.33 -29.30 -20.88
N PHE A 201 0.39 -28.18 -20.15
CA PHE A 201 1.41 -27.96 -19.14
C PHE A 201 1.31 -28.96 -17.98
N VAL A 202 0.12 -29.17 -17.42
CA VAL A 202 -0.11 -30.14 -16.33
C VAL A 202 0.23 -31.57 -16.77
N GLU A 203 -0.11 -31.94 -18.02
CA GLU A 203 0.24 -33.25 -18.60
C GLU A 203 1.75 -33.41 -18.81
N THR A 204 2.47 -32.34 -19.18
CA THR A 204 3.90 -32.36 -19.47
C THR A 204 4.76 -32.25 -18.20
N TYR A 205 4.31 -31.44 -17.24
CA TYR A 205 5.04 -31.08 -16.01
C TYR A 205 4.15 -31.32 -14.76
N PRO A 206 3.86 -32.56 -14.38
CA PRO A 206 2.88 -32.86 -13.32
C PRO A 206 3.29 -32.35 -11.92
N ASP A 207 4.58 -32.06 -11.69
CA ASP A 207 5.11 -31.56 -10.43
C ASP A 207 5.25 -30.01 -10.40
N LYS A 208 4.80 -29.33 -11.49
CA LYS A 208 4.89 -27.87 -11.61
C LYS A 208 3.50 -27.22 -11.54
N ILE A 209 3.49 -25.89 -11.43
CA ILE A 209 2.28 -25.08 -11.22
C ILE A 209 1.89 -24.40 -12.52
N ALA A 210 0.73 -24.75 -13.10
CA ALA A 210 0.26 -24.06 -14.29
C ALA A 210 -0.22 -22.64 -13.98
N ILE A 211 -0.97 -22.44 -12.89
CA ILE A 211 -1.46 -21.13 -12.45
C ILE A 211 -1.10 -20.92 -10.99
N GLY A 212 -0.11 -20.05 -10.73
CA GLY A 212 0.23 -19.55 -9.41
C GLY A 212 -0.63 -18.34 -9.02
N GLY A 213 -0.56 -17.96 -7.75
CA GLY A 213 -1.25 -16.80 -7.20
C GLY A 213 -1.19 -16.79 -5.68
N ALA A 214 -1.81 -15.81 -5.05
CA ALA A 214 -1.90 -15.75 -3.59
C ALA A 214 -3.25 -15.14 -3.16
N SER A 215 -3.63 -15.39 -1.90
CA SER A 215 -4.87 -14.88 -1.29
C SER A 215 -4.74 -13.44 -0.80
N SER A 216 -3.51 -12.97 -0.55
CA SER A 216 -3.20 -11.60 -0.15
C SER A 216 -1.91 -11.09 -0.79
N GLY A 217 -1.86 -9.80 -1.07
CA GLY A 217 -0.75 -9.12 -1.72
C GLY A 217 -1.21 -8.18 -2.84
N TRP A 218 -0.25 -7.52 -3.49
CA TRP A 218 -0.55 -6.53 -4.52
C TRP A 218 -0.77 -7.19 -5.89
N TYR A 219 -2.05 -7.29 -6.31
CA TYR A 219 -2.50 -7.87 -7.60
C TYR A 219 -2.01 -9.31 -7.87
N VAL A 220 -1.99 -10.14 -6.83
CA VAL A 220 -1.61 -11.56 -6.90
C VAL A 220 -2.81 -12.51 -7.04
N ASP A 221 -4.02 -11.97 -7.16
CA ASP A 221 -5.26 -12.72 -7.33
C ASP A 221 -5.50 -13.05 -8.82
N PHE A 222 -5.38 -14.32 -9.16
CA PHE A 222 -5.62 -14.83 -10.52
C PHE A 222 -7.10 -14.81 -10.93
N VAL A 223 -8.03 -14.92 -9.96
CA VAL A 223 -9.48 -14.97 -10.21
C VAL A 223 -9.94 -13.70 -10.90
N ALA A 224 -9.54 -12.55 -10.36
CA ALA A 224 -9.96 -11.27 -10.89
C ALA A 224 -9.37 -10.97 -12.29
N TRP A 225 -8.18 -11.51 -12.62
CA TRP A 225 -7.62 -11.38 -13.95
C TRP A 225 -8.41 -12.24 -14.97
N LEU A 226 -8.67 -13.52 -14.64
CA LEU A 226 -9.44 -14.43 -15.50
C LEU A 226 -10.88 -13.96 -15.69
N MET A 227 -11.46 -13.36 -14.66
CA MET A 227 -12.83 -12.83 -14.71
C MET A 227 -13.01 -11.74 -15.77
N GLY A 228 -11.94 -11.01 -16.13
CA GLY A 228 -11.94 -10.00 -17.19
C GLY A 228 -12.32 -10.52 -18.58
N SER A 229 -12.34 -11.85 -18.79
CA SER A 229 -12.83 -12.51 -20.01
C SER A 229 -14.36 -12.69 -20.02
N PHE A 230 -15.04 -12.39 -18.92
CA PHE A 230 -16.48 -12.59 -18.74
C PHE A 230 -17.20 -11.32 -18.31
N THR A 231 -16.63 -10.58 -17.36
CA THR A 231 -17.21 -9.36 -16.82
C THR A 231 -16.15 -8.46 -16.20
N LEU A 232 -16.48 -7.20 -15.91
CA LEU A 232 -15.60 -6.31 -15.17
C LEU A 232 -15.54 -6.74 -13.70
N ASP A 233 -14.39 -7.19 -13.25
CA ASP A 233 -14.06 -7.38 -11.84
C ASP A 233 -12.96 -6.42 -11.43
N SER A 234 -13.28 -5.45 -10.58
CA SER A 234 -12.27 -4.57 -10.00
C SER A 234 -11.30 -5.32 -9.07
N GLY A 235 -11.69 -6.50 -8.56
CA GLY A 235 -10.99 -7.26 -7.53
C GLY A 235 -11.04 -6.62 -6.15
N GLU A 236 -11.59 -5.43 -6.06
CA GLU A 236 -11.67 -4.60 -4.86
C GLU A 236 -13.08 -4.06 -4.66
N TYR A 237 -13.32 -3.29 -3.60
CA TYR A 237 -14.58 -2.57 -3.35
C TYR A 237 -15.84 -3.44 -3.47
N GLY A 238 -15.78 -4.69 -3.01
CA GLY A 238 -16.93 -5.61 -3.03
C GLY A 238 -17.40 -6.02 -4.43
N LYS A 239 -16.48 -6.00 -5.42
CA LYS A 239 -16.79 -6.35 -6.82
C LYS A 239 -17.75 -5.35 -7.49
N LEU A 240 -17.77 -4.11 -7.01
CA LEU A 240 -18.60 -3.05 -7.61
C LEU A 240 -17.99 -2.57 -8.93
N ALA A 241 -18.84 -2.35 -9.90
CA ALA A 241 -18.49 -1.78 -11.19
C ALA A 241 -19.47 -0.65 -11.54
N LEU A 242 -18.96 0.36 -12.27
CA LEU A 242 -19.78 1.40 -12.86
C LEU A 242 -20.06 1.02 -14.33
N THR A 243 -21.32 0.90 -14.65
CA THR A 243 -21.73 0.63 -16.05
C THR A 243 -21.51 1.86 -16.94
N PRO A 244 -21.50 1.70 -18.27
CA PRO A 244 -21.42 2.84 -19.19
C PRO A 244 -22.58 3.84 -19.00
N ASP A 245 -23.73 3.41 -18.51
CA ASP A 245 -24.91 4.25 -18.24
C ASP A 245 -24.83 4.95 -16.87
N GLY A 246 -23.75 4.73 -16.11
CA GLY A 246 -23.51 5.35 -14.81
C GLY A 246 -24.18 4.66 -13.62
N GLU A 247 -24.67 3.42 -13.78
CA GLU A 247 -25.22 2.63 -12.70
C GLU A 247 -24.13 1.85 -11.95
N ILE A 248 -24.26 1.74 -10.62
CA ILE A 248 -23.37 0.91 -9.80
C ILE A 248 -24.01 -0.49 -9.70
N VAL A 249 -23.26 -1.50 -10.14
CA VAL A 249 -23.67 -2.90 -10.09
C VAL A 249 -22.64 -3.73 -9.35
N SER A 250 -23.06 -4.83 -8.73
CA SER A 250 -22.15 -5.84 -8.21
C SER A 250 -21.93 -6.92 -9.29
N ALA A 251 -20.73 -6.99 -9.83
CA ALA A 251 -20.37 -8.03 -10.82
C ALA A 251 -20.63 -9.44 -10.28
N ALA A 252 -20.41 -9.67 -8.99
CA ALA A 252 -20.58 -10.98 -8.35
C ALA A 252 -22.03 -11.51 -8.34
N THR A 253 -23.02 -10.71 -8.72
CA THR A 253 -24.44 -11.11 -8.80
C THR A 253 -24.91 -11.41 -10.23
N THR A 254 -24.04 -11.27 -11.21
CA THR A 254 -24.38 -11.45 -12.65
C THR A 254 -24.19 -12.89 -13.14
N GLU A 255 -24.83 -13.23 -14.25
CA GLU A 255 -24.64 -14.55 -14.89
C GLU A 255 -23.25 -14.66 -15.52
N GLU A 256 -22.71 -13.57 -16.07
CA GLU A 256 -21.36 -13.49 -16.62
C GLU A 256 -20.31 -13.83 -15.56
N TRP A 257 -20.49 -13.38 -14.32
CA TRP A 257 -19.66 -13.76 -13.20
C TRP A 257 -19.73 -15.27 -12.92
N ARG A 258 -20.93 -15.84 -12.97
CA ARG A 258 -21.13 -17.27 -12.77
C ARG A 258 -20.47 -18.11 -13.86
N GLU A 259 -20.55 -17.66 -15.12
CA GLU A 259 -19.82 -18.31 -16.22
C GLU A 259 -18.30 -18.25 -16.01
N GLY A 260 -17.76 -17.12 -15.58
CA GLY A 260 -16.36 -17.00 -15.22
C GLY A 260 -15.94 -17.97 -14.10
N LEU A 261 -16.77 -18.14 -13.06
CA LEU A 261 -16.52 -19.13 -12.01
C LEU A 261 -16.56 -20.57 -12.54
N ARG A 262 -17.45 -20.90 -13.49
CA ARG A 262 -17.48 -22.22 -14.12
C ARG A 262 -16.21 -22.48 -14.93
N TYR A 263 -15.72 -21.47 -15.64
CA TYR A 263 -14.48 -21.55 -16.37
C TYR A 263 -13.28 -21.76 -15.41
N ILE A 264 -13.18 -20.98 -14.34
CA ILE A 264 -12.14 -21.14 -13.31
C ILE A 264 -12.22 -22.54 -12.67
N LYS A 265 -13.44 -23.03 -12.40
CA LYS A 265 -13.62 -24.39 -11.92
C LYS A 265 -13.11 -25.43 -12.91
N SER A 266 -13.30 -25.24 -14.21
CA SER A 266 -12.78 -26.17 -15.22
C SER A 266 -11.25 -26.23 -15.23
N LEU A 267 -10.57 -25.11 -15.00
CA LEU A 267 -9.11 -25.05 -14.82
C LEU A 267 -8.66 -25.77 -13.52
N TYR A 268 -9.43 -25.62 -12.46
CA TYR A 268 -9.20 -26.35 -11.20
C TYR A 268 -9.35 -27.86 -11.39
N ASP A 269 -10.40 -28.29 -12.10
CA ASP A 269 -10.72 -29.71 -12.32
C ASP A 269 -9.64 -30.47 -13.12
N ILE A 270 -8.87 -29.77 -13.97
CA ILE A 270 -7.70 -30.34 -14.66
C ILE A 270 -6.41 -30.22 -13.86
N GLY A 271 -6.44 -29.69 -12.63
CA GLY A 271 -5.28 -29.51 -11.78
C GLY A 271 -4.38 -28.33 -12.17
N ALA A 272 -4.87 -27.38 -12.97
CA ALA A 272 -4.09 -26.23 -13.40
C ALA A 272 -3.91 -25.19 -12.30
N ILE A 273 -4.85 -25.07 -11.36
CA ILE A 273 -4.81 -24.10 -10.28
C ILE A 273 -4.10 -24.72 -9.06
N TYR A 274 -3.05 -24.08 -8.60
CA TYR A 274 -2.33 -24.51 -7.41
C TYR A 274 -3.17 -24.29 -6.14
N ASP A 275 -3.34 -25.34 -5.33
CA ASP A 275 -4.16 -25.29 -4.11
C ASP A 275 -3.68 -24.22 -3.11
N GLY A 276 -2.36 -23.98 -3.04
CA GLY A 276 -1.78 -22.95 -2.19
C GLY A 276 -2.24 -21.53 -2.52
N ASN A 277 -2.74 -21.26 -3.73
CA ASN A 277 -3.24 -19.94 -4.12
C ASN A 277 -4.33 -19.40 -3.20
N PHE A 278 -5.08 -20.27 -2.55
CA PHE A 278 -6.19 -19.91 -1.68
C PHE A 278 -5.78 -19.62 -0.23
N THR A 279 -4.52 -19.90 0.13
CA THR A 279 -4.05 -19.84 1.52
C THR A 279 -2.72 -19.12 1.72
N GLN A 280 -1.88 -19.07 0.68
CA GLN A 280 -0.58 -18.42 0.73
C GLN A 280 -0.70 -16.90 0.52
N ASP A 281 0.25 -16.17 1.06
CA ASP A 281 0.46 -14.74 0.80
C ASP A 281 1.47 -14.48 -0.33
N ALA A 282 1.71 -13.20 -0.64
CA ALA A 282 2.64 -12.80 -1.69
C ALA A 282 4.10 -13.18 -1.37
N GLU A 283 4.51 -13.24 -0.10
CA GLU A 283 5.88 -13.59 0.30
C GLU A 283 6.15 -15.09 0.09
N GLN A 284 5.16 -15.93 0.42
CA GLN A 284 5.20 -17.35 0.14
C GLN A 284 5.22 -17.64 -1.36
N LEU A 285 4.39 -16.92 -2.14
CA LEU A 285 4.41 -16.99 -3.60
C LEU A 285 5.78 -16.58 -4.16
N ARG A 286 6.36 -15.48 -3.65
CA ARG A 286 7.71 -15.04 -4.03
C ARG A 286 8.77 -16.11 -3.75
N THR A 287 8.67 -16.79 -2.61
CA THR A 287 9.57 -17.91 -2.29
C THR A 287 9.50 -19.02 -3.35
N ILE A 288 8.31 -19.36 -3.83
CA ILE A 288 8.13 -20.33 -4.93
C ILE A 288 8.75 -19.81 -6.23
N MET A 289 8.55 -18.53 -6.54
CA MET A 289 9.03 -17.89 -7.77
C MET A 289 10.57 -17.74 -7.84
N ASN A 290 11.26 -17.79 -6.72
CA ASN A 290 12.73 -17.66 -6.65
C ASN A 290 13.45 -19.00 -6.40
N GLN A 291 12.79 -20.14 -6.60
CA GLN A 291 13.45 -21.45 -6.62
C GLN A 291 14.37 -21.59 -7.84
N GLU A 292 15.40 -22.44 -7.74
CA GLU A 292 16.39 -22.67 -8.80
C GLU A 292 15.74 -23.09 -10.14
N ASP A 293 14.69 -23.92 -10.07
CA ASP A 293 13.85 -24.30 -11.21
C ASP A 293 12.42 -23.78 -10.96
N VAL A 294 12.17 -22.54 -11.41
CA VAL A 294 10.88 -21.88 -11.15
C VAL A 294 9.71 -22.72 -11.66
N PRO A 295 8.84 -23.18 -10.78
CA PRO A 295 7.84 -24.20 -11.14
C PRO A 295 6.55 -23.62 -11.76
N VAL A 296 6.46 -22.32 -12.08
CA VAL A 296 5.20 -21.63 -12.38
C VAL A 296 5.14 -21.18 -13.84
N LEU A 297 4.06 -21.57 -14.56
CA LEU A 297 3.82 -21.13 -15.93
C LEU A 297 3.15 -19.75 -15.98
N PHE A 298 1.98 -19.60 -15.36
CA PHE A 298 1.23 -18.33 -15.29
C PHE A 298 1.16 -17.83 -13.86
N VAL A 299 1.41 -16.52 -13.66
CA VAL A 299 1.34 -15.90 -12.33
C VAL A 299 0.87 -14.45 -12.40
N PRO A 300 -0.09 -14.03 -11.56
CA PRO A 300 -0.49 -12.64 -11.48
C PRO A 300 0.44 -11.85 -10.55
N PHE A 301 0.89 -10.69 -11.01
CA PHE A 301 1.57 -9.66 -10.22
C PHE A 301 1.34 -8.29 -10.83
N GLY A 302 1.26 -7.27 -10.03
CA GLY A 302 1.25 -5.87 -10.49
C GLY A 302 2.51 -5.53 -11.28
N THR A 303 3.66 -6.02 -10.82
CA THR A 303 4.92 -6.08 -11.56
C THR A 303 5.62 -7.41 -11.26
N ILE A 304 6.31 -7.99 -12.23
CA ILE A 304 7.00 -9.28 -12.05
C ILE A 304 8.16 -9.19 -11.05
N SER A 305 8.74 -8.02 -10.85
CA SER A 305 9.77 -7.79 -9.82
C SER A 305 9.27 -7.97 -8.39
N ASP A 306 7.96 -7.94 -8.15
CA ASP A 306 7.41 -8.30 -6.85
C ASP A 306 7.46 -9.81 -6.59
N GLY A 307 7.47 -10.60 -7.67
CA GLY A 307 7.55 -12.07 -7.60
C GLY A 307 8.97 -12.62 -7.74
N ILE A 308 9.80 -12.03 -8.61
CA ILE A 308 11.13 -12.54 -8.94
C ILE A 308 12.17 -11.46 -8.67
N ASP A 309 13.22 -11.84 -7.99
CA ASP A 309 14.38 -10.97 -7.77
C ASP A 309 15.13 -10.76 -9.08
N SER A 310 15.08 -9.53 -9.59
CA SER A 310 15.71 -9.17 -10.87
C SER A 310 17.23 -9.17 -10.83
N ASP A 311 17.83 -9.04 -9.65
CA ASP A 311 19.28 -8.97 -9.49
C ASP A 311 19.90 -10.35 -9.28
N SER A 312 19.34 -11.14 -8.35
CA SER A 312 19.86 -12.47 -8.03
C SER A 312 19.34 -13.56 -8.98
N ASN A 313 18.19 -13.36 -9.64
CA ASN A 313 17.55 -14.33 -10.54
C ASN A 313 17.17 -13.72 -11.91
N ASN A 314 18.05 -12.92 -12.48
CA ASN A 314 17.79 -12.16 -13.70
C ASN A 314 17.44 -13.04 -14.92
N GLU A 315 18.02 -14.24 -15.04
CA GLU A 315 17.72 -15.14 -16.16
C GLU A 315 16.27 -15.60 -16.14
N VAL A 316 15.75 -15.95 -14.96
CA VAL A 316 14.35 -16.35 -14.79
C VAL A 316 13.41 -15.14 -14.95
N TYR A 317 13.79 -13.98 -14.38
CA TYR A 317 13.03 -12.75 -14.56
C TYR A 317 12.74 -12.44 -16.02
N ARG A 318 13.73 -12.64 -16.92
CA ARG A 318 13.61 -12.39 -18.36
C ARG A 318 12.76 -13.41 -19.11
N GLN A 319 12.48 -14.56 -18.53
CA GLN A 319 11.59 -15.56 -19.13
C GLN A 319 10.12 -15.17 -19.01
N TYR A 320 9.78 -14.23 -18.11
CA TYR A 320 8.40 -13.82 -17.89
C TYR A 320 8.00 -12.64 -18.77
N GLN A 321 6.92 -12.81 -19.50
CA GLN A 321 6.27 -11.80 -20.32
C GLN A 321 4.85 -11.53 -19.82
N CYS A 322 4.47 -10.24 -19.74
CA CYS A 322 3.08 -9.87 -19.49
C CYS A 322 2.22 -10.20 -20.73
N ILE A 323 1.07 -10.83 -20.51
CA ILE A 323 0.13 -11.16 -21.58
C ILE A 323 -1.10 -10.25 -21.56
N SER A 324 -1.71 -10.08 -22.72
CA SER A 324 -2.97 -9.37 -22.86
C SER A 324 -4.11 -10.10 -22.13
N PRO A 325 -5.15 -9.38 -21.67
CA PRO A 325 -6.38 -10.03 -21.23
C PRO A 325 -6.90 -11.00 -22.30
N LEU A 326 -7.42 -12.14 -21.86
CA LEU A 326 -7.95 -13.14 -22.76
C LEU A 326 -9.33 -12.74 -23.29
N GLU A 327 -9.62 -13.10 -24.53
CA GLU A 327 -10.97 -13.01 -25.08
C GLU A 327 -11.83 -14.17 -24.57
N GLY A 328 -12.95 -13.84 -23.96
CA GLY A 328 -13.93 -14.81 -23.49
C GLY A 328 -14.83 -15.34 -24.60
N PRO A 329 -15.73 -16.28 -24.27
CA PRO A 329 -16.62 -16.93 -25.25
C PRO A 329 -17.53 -15.96 -26.04
N ASP A 330 -17.93 -14.85 -25.42
CA ASP A 330 -18.79 -13.82 -25.99
C ASP A 330 -18.01 -12.64 -26.60
N GLY A 331 -16.67 -12.75 -26.72
CA GLY A 331 -15.81 -11.69 -27.20
C GLY A 331 -15.45 -10.65 -26.13
N THR A 332 -15.84 -10.87 -24.87
CA THR A 332 -15.48 -10.00 -23.75
C THR A 332 -13.98 -10.08 -23.48
N ARG A 333 -13.32 -8.91 -23.42
CA ARG A 333 -11.90 -8.78 -23.12
C ARG A 333 -11.68 -7.47 -22.34
N ILE A 334 -11.59 -7.57 -21.03
CA ILE A 334 -11.56 -6.41 -20.13
C ILE A 334 -10.38 -6.52 -19.18
N THR A 335 -9.72 -5.41 -18.92
CA THR A 335 -8.85 -5.23 -17.76
C THR A 335 -9.27 -3.97 -17.02
N PRO A 336 -9.33 -4.01 -15.66
CA PRO A 336 -9.65 -2.81 -14.90
C PRO A 336 -8.61 -1.71 -15.14
N TYR A 337 -9.10 -0.49 -15.30
CA TYR A 337 -8.32 0.71 -15.37
C TYR A 337 -8.54 1.51 -14.08
N PHE A 338 -7.46 1.85 -13.39
CA PHE A 338 -7.51 2.66 -12.17
C PHE A 338 -7.03 4.08 -12.48
N LYS A 339 -7.93 5.04 -12.39
CA LYS A 339 -7.54 6.43 -12.49
C LYS A 339 -6.98 6.89 -11.14
N TYR A 340 -5.67 7.03 -11.07
CA TYR A 340 -5.04 7.65 -9.91
C TYR A 340 -5.41 9.13 -9.80
N SER A 341 -5.70 9.58 -8.58
CA SER A 341 -5.78 11.01 -8.29
C SER A 341 -4.40 11.68 -8.36
N GLY A 342 -3.35 10.88 -8.36
CA GLY A 342 -1.96 11.30 -8.22
C GLY A 342 -1.56 11.50 -6.76
N LEU A 343 -2.50 11.79 -5.86
CA LEU A 343 -2.24 12.07 -4.46
C LEU A 343 -2.50 10.80 -3.63
N GLU A 344 -1.46 10.27 -3.01
CA GLU A 344 -1.52 9.18 -2.05
C GLU A 344 -1.39 9.74 -0.63
N THR A 345 -2.52 9.94 0.04
CA THR A 345 -2.55 10.46 1.41
C THR A 345 -2.07 9.42 2.42
N GLY A 346 -1.48 9.89 3.53
CA GLY A 346 -1.16 9.03 4.65
C GLY A 346 0.10 8.19 4.48
N SER A 347 1.06 8.64 3.66
CA SER A 347 2.31 7.90 3.44
C SER A 347 3.30 7.99 4.61
N PHE A 348 3.19 9.03 5.45
CA PHE A 348 4.11 9.31 6.55
C PHE A 348 3.42 10.12 7.65
N SER A 349 3.64 9.75 8.91
CA SER A 349 3.11 10.45 10.10
C SER A 349 4.16 10.49 11.21
N ILE A 350 4.08 11.50 12.06
CA ILE A 350 4.95 11.65 13.24
C ILE A 350 4.08 11.62 14.48
N THR A 351 4.54 10.93 15.52
CA THR A 351 3.84 10.87 16.80
C THR A 351 4.39 11.88 17.80
N ASP A 352 3.64 12.13 18.86
CA ASP A 352 4.04 12.99 19.98
C ASP A 352 5.26 12.48 20.77
N LYS A 353 5.70 11.23 20.53
CA LYS A 353 6.94 10.66 21.11
C LYS A 353 8.20 11.07 20.39
N CYS A 354 8.09 11.54 19.16
CA CYS A 354 9.25 11.92 18.37
C CYS A 354 9.98 13.12 19.01
N SER A 355 11.21 12.89 19.47
CA SER A 355 12.01 13.89 20.17
C SER A 355 12.48 15.04 19.26
N ASN A 356 12.57 14.81 17.95
CA ASN A 356 12.99 15.83 16.98
C ASN A 356 12.22 15.66 15.63
N PRO A 357 10.97 16.14 15.56
CA PRO A 357 10.15 16.04 14.35
C PRO A 357 10.78 16.72 13.11
N ALA A 358 11.51 17.81 13.31
CA ALA A 358 12.17 18.51 12.21
C ALA A 358 13.28 17.67 11.57
N ALA A 359 14.01 16.87 12.35
CA ALA A 359 15.04 15.98 11.83
C ALA A 359 14.49 14.88 10.94
N VAL A 360 13.35 14.27 11.32
CA VAL A 360 12.76 13.16 10.56
C VAL A 360 12.00 13.62 9.31
N LEU A 361 11.77 14.92 9.13
CA LEU A 361 11.15 15.52 7.94
C LEU A 361 12.16 16.01 6.89
N ARG A 362 13.41 16.24 7.27
CA ARG A 362 14.48 16.71 6.38
C ARG A 362 15.10 15.59 5.57
#